data_058f2c4f6c4509063872f2a92051758b
#
_entry.id   058f2c4f6c4509063872f2a92051758b
#
_cell.length_a   1.000
_cell.length_b   1.000
_cell.length_c   1.000
_cell.angle_alpha   90.00
_cell.angle_beta   90.00
_cell.angle_gamma   90.00
#
_symmetry.space_group_name_H-M   'P 1'
#
loop_
_entity.id
_entity.type
_entity.pdbx_description
1 polymer ?
#
loop_
_entity_poly.entity_id
_entity_poly.type
_entity_poly.pdbx_seq_one_letter_code
_entity_poly.pdbx_strand_id
1 'polypeptide(L)'
;MKIWNVDAFTAKAFQGNPAGVCLVDHFPETQLMQTIAAEMNWSQTAFVTQKADHHFHIRWFSPRDEAPLCGHATLAAAHILWQEKRTESQILTFDSLGGPLKAKKKEGGWIYLNFPARPIAPCALPDMLQQALHGITVQSVYKDDTLYLVVLRDVKDVVNLNPNLSLIEQIDCRAVVVTALGESPYDFVSRYFAPKVGIPEDPVCGSAHCRLIPFWSKILEKNDLLAYQASPRGGVLKVRLMDDRVLIGGQAVTVSEGDLRI
;
A
#
# COMPACT_ATOMS: atom_id res chain seq x y z
N MET A 1 4.22 -10.56 24.29
CA MET A 1 4.28 -9.38 23.39
C MET A 1 2.93 -9.20 22.75
N LYS A 2 2.31 -8.03 22.88
CA LYS A 2 1.00 -7.78 22.29
C LYS A 2 1.11 -7.57 20.76
N ILE A 3 0.17 -8.14 20.01
CA ILE A 3 0.10 -8.03 18.56
C ILE A 3 -1.34 -7.74 18.13
N TRP A 4 -1.51 -6.83 17.18
CA TRP A 4 -2.79 -6.49 16.57
C TRP A 4 -2.78 -6.88 15.09
N ASN A 5 -3.90 -7.40 14.60
CA ASN A 5 -4.19 -7.54 13.18
C ASN A 5 -5.07 -6.37 12.75
N VAL A 6 -4.61 -5.60 11.79
CA VAL A 6 -5.26 -4.35 11.33
C VAL A 6 -5.43 -4.40 9.82
N ASP A 7 -6.64 -4.19 9.36
CA ASP A 7 -6.92 -3.98 7.95
C ASP A 7 -6.79 -2.49 7.61
N ALA A 8 -5.83 -2.14 6.77
CA ALA A 8 -5.55 -0.79 6.32
C ALA A 8 -6.26 -0.47 4.98
N PHE A 9 -6.54 0.83 4.73
CA PHE A 9 -7.27 1.34 3.58
C PHE A 9 -8.74 0.88 3.49
N THR A 10 -9.35 0.61 4.63
CA THR A 10 -10.74 0.24 4.75
C THR A 10 -11.34 0.71 6.07
N ALA A 11 -12.66 0.89 6.10
CA ALA A 11 -13.44 1.08 7.33
C ALA A 11 -14.19 -0.20 7.75
N LYS A 12 -14.00 -1.32 7.03
CA LYS A 12 -14.69 -2.59 7.28
C LYS A 12 -13.67 -3.71 7.46
N ALA A 13 -13.85 -4.52 8.50
CA ALA A 13 -13.04 -5.71 8.72
C ALA A 13 -13.10 -6.68 7.52
N PHE A 14 -11.99 -7.39 7.29
CA PHE A 14 -11.81 -8.38 6.22
C PHE A 14 -11.74 -7.78 4.80
N GLN A 15 -11.58 -6.47 4.70
CA GLN A 15 -11.27 -5.74 3.48
C GLN A 15 -9.92 -5.02 3.62
N GLY A 16 -9.48 -4.30 2.58
CA GLY A 16 -8.22 -3.58 2.61
C GLY A 16 -7.00 -4.49 2.68
N ASN A 17 -5.89 -3.94 3.17
CA ASN A 17 -4.60 -4.65 3.24
C ASN A 17 -4.25 -4.98 4.70
N PRO A 18 -4.20 -6.28 5.08
CA PRO A 18 -3.92 -6.69 6.44
C PRO A 18 -2.45 -6.45 6.82
N ALA A 19 -2.24 -5.96 8.04
CA ALA A 19 -0.92 -5.80 8.63
C ALA A 19 -0.92 -6.21 10.10
N GLY A 20 0.17 -6.82 10.54
CA GLY A 20 0.47 -6.99 11.96
C GLY A 20 1.06 -5.70 12.54
N VAL A 21 0.74 -5.40 13.79
CA VAL A 21 1.36 -4.31 14.55
C VAL A 21 1.78 -4.82 15.92
N CYS A 22 3.05 -4.59 16.28
CA CYS A 22 3.58 -4.86 17.61
C CYS A 22 4.12 -3.55 18.19
N LEU A 23 3.58 -3.11 19.33
CA LEU A 23 4.15 -2.02 20.11
C LEU A 23 5.09 -2.62 21.15
N VAL A 24 6.37 -2.22 21.12
CA VAL A 24 7.42 -2.77 21.98
C VAL A 24 8.22 -1.65 22.63
N ASP A 25 8.74 -1.87 23.85
CA ASP A 25 9.58 -0.88 24.53
C ASP A 25 10.95 -0.78 23.84
N HIS A 26 11.50 -1.93 23.40
CA HIS A 26 12.72 -2.04 22.62
C HIS A 26 12.52 -3.07 21.52
N PHE A 27 13.17 -2.84 20.36
CA PHE A 27 13.13 -3.83 19.30
C PHE A 27 13.75 -5.16 19.78
N PRO A 28 13.03 -6.27 19.60
CA PRO A 28 13.63 -7.59 19.70
C PRO A 28 14.77 -7.76 18.70
N GLU A 29 15.54 -8.85 18.83
CA GLU A 29 16.50 -9.22 17.82
C GLU A 29 15.85 -9.33 16.43
N THR A 30 16.56 -8.89 15.39
CA THR A 30 16.03 -8.88 14.02
C THR A 30 15.50 -10.25 13.59
N GLN A 31 16.19 -11.31 13.97
CA GLN A 31 15.77 -12.67 13.65
C GLN A 31 14.44 -13.04 14.32
N LEU A 32 14.18 -12.59 15.53
CA LEU A 32 12.91 -12.86 16.23
C LEU A 32 11.76 -12.09 15.54
N MET A 33 11.97 -10.82 15.17
CA MET A 33 10.97 -10.03 14.42
C MET A 33 10.64 -10.68 13.08
N GLN A 34 11.66 -11.17 12.36
CA GLN A 34 11.49 -11.90 11.10
C GLN A 34 10.70 -13.20 11.29
N THR A 35 11.01 -13.96 12.34
CA THR A 35 10.31 -15.21 12.67
C THR A 35 8.84 -14.96 13.01
N ILE A 36 8.54 -13.92 13.79
CA ILE A 36 7.16 -13.52 14.09
C ILE A 36 6.41 -13.16 12.82
N ALA A 37 7.02 -12.35 11.93
CA ALA A 37 6.39 -11.97 10.67
C ALA A 37 6.12 -13.17 9.76
N ALA A 38 7.04 -14.15 9.72
CA ALA A 38 6.87 -15.38 8.96
C ALA A 38 5.75 -16.27 9.54
N GLU A 39 5.69 -16.44 10.86
CA GLU A 39 4.66 -17.22 11.54
C GLU A 39 3.26 -16.63 11.35
N MET A 40 3.13 -15.30 11.50
CA MET A 40 1.85 -14.61 11.34
C MET A 40 1.40 -14.55 9.88
N ASN A 41 2.32 -14.62 8.94
CA ASN A 41 2.09 -14.67 7.49
C ASN A 41 1.16 -13.57 6.93
N TRP A 42 1.14 -12.39 7.56
CA TRP A 42 0.53 -11.20 6.99
C TRP A 42 1.46 -10.56 5.95
N SER A 43 0.90 -9.73 5.07
CA SER A 43 1.71 -9.06 4.03
C SER A 43 2.88 -8.26 4.63
N GLN A 44 2.68 -7.65 5.81
CA GLN A 44 3.71 -6.98 6.61
C GLN A 44 3.36 -7.02 8.10
N THR A 45 4.37 -7.13 8.94
CA THR A 45 4.28 -6.90 10.39
C THR A 45 5.15 -5.71 10.77
N ALA A 46 4.54 -4.69 11.36
CA ALA A 46 5.22 -3.50 11.86
C ALA A 46 5.59 -3.67 13.33
N PHE A 47 6.86 -3.45 13.66
CA PHE A 47 7.33 -3.30 15.04
C PHE A 47 7.61 -1.84 15.30
N VAL A 48 7.08 -1.30 16.42
CA VAL A 48 7.13 0.12 16.74
C VAL A 48 7.64 0.33 18.15
N THR A 49 8.64 1.22 18.29
CA THR A 49 9.13 1.71 19.58
C THR A 49 8.86 3.20 19.70
N GLN A 50 8.59 3.68 20.92
CA GLN A 50 8.38 5.10 21.18
C GLN A 50 9.72 5.76 21.52
N LYS A 51 10.05 6.88 20.86
CA LYS A 51 11.24 7.71 21.13
C LYS A 51 10.89 8.97 21.94
N ALA A 52 9.75 9.57 21.63
CA ALA A 52 9.19 10.75 22.32
C ALA A 52 7.67 10.75 22.15
N ASP A 53 6.95 11.73 22.70
CA ASP A 53 5.47 11.76 22.69
C ASP A 53 4.83 11.42 21.34
N HIS A 54 5.26 12.06 20.25
CA HIS A 54 4.72 11.83 18.90
C HIS A 54 5.77 11.32 17.90
N HIS A 55 6.89 10.83 18.40
CA HIS A 55 8.04 10.37 17.61
C HIS A 55 8.34 8.90 17.91
N PHE A 56 8.32 8.09 16.88
CA PHE A 56 8.45 6.64 16.95
C PHE A 56 9.54 6.14 15.99
N HIS A 57 10.04 4.94 16.26
CA HIS A 57 10.86 4.20 15.31
C HIS A 57 10.06 2.99 14.85
N ILE A 58 10.04 2.70 13.56
CA ILE A 58 9.26 1.64 12.95
C ILE A 58 10.12 0.78 12.02
N ARG A 59 9.91 -0.53 12.10
CA ARG A 59 10.50 -1.53 11.21
C ARG A 59 9.40 -2.44 10.69
N TRP A 60 9.49 -2.85 9.42
CA TRP A 60 8.46 -3.69 8.77
C TRP A 60 9.10 -4.96 8.24
N PHE A 61 8.45 -6.08 8.50
CA PHE A 61 8.89 -7.39 8.06
C PHE A 61 7.78 -8.07 7.26
N SER A 62 8.08 -8.46 6.03
CA SER A 62 7.31 -9.44 5.29
C SER A 62 7.57 -10.83 5.87
N PRO A 63 6.85 -11.89 5.46
CA PRO A 63 7.23 -13.25 5.84
C PRO A 63 8.65 -13.66 5.42
N ARG A 64 9.31 -12.92 4.51
CA ARG A 64 10.62 -13.27 3.94
C ARG A 64 11.76 -12.34 4.32
N ASP A 65 11.48 -11.05 4.42
CA ASP A 65 12.51 -10.02 4.54
C ASP A 65 12.02 -8.75 5.26
N GLU A 66 12.97 -7.94 5.70
CA GLU A 66 12.70 -6.59 6.20
C GLU A 66 12.52 -5.62 5.04
N ALA A 67 11.41 -4.89 5.05
CA ALA A 67 11.11 -3.88 4.04
C ALA A 67 11.66 -2.50 4.46
N PRO A 68 12.31 -1.75 3.55
CA PRO A 68 12.81 -0.41 3.87
C PRO A 68 11.67 0.62 4.01
N LEU A 69 10.51 0.36 3.43
CA LEU A 69 9.35 1.24 3.43
C LEU A 69 8.05 0.44 3.23
N CYS A 70 7.04 0.71 4.07
CA CYS A 70 5.72 0.10 3.91
C CYS A 70 4.59 1.08 4.28
N GLY A 71 3.74 1.46 3.31
CA GLY A 71 2.66 2.42 3.51
C GLY A 71 1.51 1.86 4.35
N HIS A 72 0.94 0.69 3.98
CA HIS A 72 -0.23 0.14 4.66
C HIS A 72 0.06 -0.25 6.12
N ALA A 73 1.23 -0.83 6.40
CA ALA A 73 1.62 -1.18 7.76
C ALA A 73 1.99 0.06 8.61
N THR A 74 2.46 1.17 7.99
CA THR A 74 2.61 2.46 8.68
C THR A 74 1.25 3.05 9.04
N LEU A 75 0.26 2.97 8.15
CA LEU A 75 -1.10 3.41 8.41
C LEU A 75 -1.73 2.59 9.54
N ALA A 76 -1.56 1.27 9.53
CA ALA A 76 -1.99 0.36 10.57
C ALA A 76 -1.31 0.68 11.93
N ALA A 77 0.00 0.89 11.94
CA ALA A 77 0.75 1.27 13.15
C ALA A 77 0.26 2.60 13.72
N ALA A 78 0.05 3.62 12.88
CA ALA A 78 -0.50 4.90 13.30
C ALA A 78 -1.90 4.75 13.91
N HIS A 79 -2.76 3.91 13.31
CA HIS A 79 -4.09 3.60 13.85
C HIS A 79 -4.00 3.03 15.27
N ILE A 80 -3.14 2.02 15.49
CA ILE A 80 -2.96 1.40 16.81
C ILE A 80 -2.38 2.39 17.83
N LEU A 81 -1.41 3.22 17.46
CA LEU A 81 -0.84 4.21 18.36
C LEU A 81 -1.91 5.19 18.91
N TRP A 82 -2.86 5.61 18.06
CA TRP A 82 -3.97 6.45 18.49
C TRP A 82 -5.05 5.66 19.25
N GLN A 83 -5.35 4.42 18.84
CA GLN A 83 -6.29 3.56 19.55
C GLN A 83 -5.83 3.26 20.98
N GLU A 84 -4.54 2.94 21.16
CA GLU A 84 -3.92 2.64 22.45
C GLU A 84 -3.52 3.93 23.25
N LYS A 85 -3.92 5.12 22.75
CA LYS A 85 -3.67 6.42 23.40
C LYS A 85 -2.20 6.65 23.73
N ARG A 86 -1.28 6.22 22.85
CA ARG A 86 0.16 6.43 23.04
C ARG A 86 0.57 7.88 22.85
N THR A 87 -0.30 8.71 22.29
CA THR A 87 -0.11 10.15 22.10
C THR A 87 -1.45 10.84 21.80
N GLU A 88 -1.56 12.10 22.16
CA GLU A 88 -2.69 12.96 21.80
C GLU A 88 -2.43 13.77 20.51
N SER A 89 -1.20 13.74 20.01
CA SER A 89 -0.83 14.45 18.77
C SER A 89 -1.60 13.93 17.55
N GLN A 90 -2.08 14.85 16.73
CA GLN A 90 -2.71 14.50 15.43
C GLN A 90 -1.68 14.16 14.34
N ILE A 91 -0.39 14.34 14.63
CA ILE A 91 0.72 14.05 13.70
C ILE A 91 1.71 13.14 14.40
N LEU A 92 2.02 12.00 13.77
CA LEU A 92 3.08 11.09 14.17
C LEU A 92 4.25 11.21 13.22
N THR A 93 5.44 11.11 13.75
CA THR A 93 6.68 10.99 12.98
C THR A 93 7.29 9.61 13.24
N PHE A 94 7.69 8.94 12.19
CA PHE A 94 8.35 7.64 12.26
C PHE A 94 9.74 7.73 11.63
N ASP A 95 10.77 7.33 12.37
CA ASP A 95 12.06 7.02 11.78
C ASP A 95 12.02 5.60 11.19
N SER A 96 12.57 5.41 10.01
CA SER A 96 12.65 4.11 9.34
C SER A 96 13.91 3.98 8.51
N LEU A 97 14.21 2.77 8.02
CA LEU A 97 15.32 2.53 7.09
C LEU A 97 15.19 3.34 5.79
N GLY A 98 13.96 3.58 5.32
CA GLY A 98 13.67 4.38 4.12
C GLY A 98 13.61 5.88 4.38
N GLY A 99 13.99 6.34 5.57
CA GLY A 99 13.90 7.74 5.99
C GLY A 99 12.67 8.07 6.82
N PRO A 100 12.50 9.34 7.20
CA PRO A 100 11.41 9.77 8.05
C PRO A 100 10.07 9.77 7.32
N LEU A 101 9.02 9.28 8.00
CA LEU A 101 7.65 9.29 7.54
C LEU A 101 6.76 10.07 8.50
N LYS A 102 5.67 10.64 7.97
CA LYS A 102 4.66 11.31 8.78
C LYS A 102 3.29 10.72 8.49
N ALA A 103 2.54 10.45 9.57
CA ALA A 103 1.13 10.13 9.52
C ALA A 103 0.33 11.26 10.16
N LYS A 104 -0.76 11.69 9.51
CA LYS A 104 -1.64 12.75 10.02
C LYS A 104 -3.06 12.24 10.13
N LYS A 105 -3.61 12.27 11.34
CA LYS A 105 -5.02 11.96 11.61
C LYS A 105 -5.92 13.10 11.16
N LYS A 106 -7.06 12.77 10.58
CA LYS A 106 -8.11 13.69 10.14
C LYS A 106 -9.47 13.19 10.60
N GLU A 107 -10.48 14.03 10.47
CA GLU A 107 -11.87 13.70 10.78
C GLU A 107 -12.34 12.45 10.05
N GLY A 108 -13.30 11.72 10.64
CA GLY A 108 -13.84 10.49 10.08
C GLY A 108 -12.86 9.31 10.08
N GLY A 109 -11.82 9.34 10.91
CA GLY A 109 -10.84 8.25 11.03
C GLY A 109 -9.86 8.13 9.88
N TRP A 110 -9.76 9.15 9.02
CA TRP A 110 -8.80 9.16 7.92
C TRP A 110 -7.39 9.43 8.43
N ILE A 111 -6.43 8.64 7.94
CA ILE A 111 -5.00 8.75 8.22
C ILE A 111 -4.29 9.02 6.90
N TYR A 112 -3.56 10.11 6.83
CA TYR A 112 -2.82 10.53 5.64
C TYR A 112 -1.33 10.32 5.82
N LEU A 113 -0.71 9.65 4.86
CA LEU A 113 0.73 9.48 4.73
C LEU A 113 1.23 10.37 3.59
N ASN A 114 2.45 10.90 3.72
CA ASN A 114 3.07 11.78 2.74
C ASN A 114 4.29 11.07 2.11
N PHE A 115 4.23 10.88 0.79
CA PHE A 115 5.28 10.23 0.02
C PHE A 115 5.75 11.09 -1.15
N PRO A 116 6.95 10.84 -1.72
CA PRO A 116 7.35 11.47 -2.97
C PRO A 116 6.47 10.99 -4.14
N ALA A 117 6.09 11.91 -5.02
CA ALA A 117 5.51 11.56 -6.30
C ALA A 117 6.58 10.83 -7.15
N ARG A 118 6.15 9.83 -7.92
CA ARG A 118 7.03 9.09 -8.82
C ARG A 118 6.49 9.17 -10.23
N PRO A 119 7.03 10.04 -11.08
CA PRO A 119 6.62 10.14 -12.46
C PRO A 119 6.97 8.85 -13.22
N ILE A 120 6.15 8.55 -14.23
CA ILE A 120 6.33 7.42 -15.14
C ILE A 120 6.40 7.94 -16.57
N ALA A 121 7.11 7.22 -17.44
CA ALA A 121 7.26 7.56 -18.85
C ALA A 121 6.50 6.59 -19.75
N PRO A 122 5.92 7.06 -20.89
CA PRO A 122 5.30 6.19 -21.86
C PRO A 122 6.32 5.19 -22.42
N CYS A 123 5.87 3.98 -22.69
CA CYS A 123 6.69 2.93 -23.31
C CYS A 123 5.86 2.02 -24.21
N ALA A 124 6.54 1.21 -25.03
CA ALA A 124 5.88 0.17 -25.79
C ALA A 124 5.32 -0.93 -24.86
N LEU A 125 4.19 -1.51 -25.25
CA LEU A 125 3.64 -2.68 -24.58
C LEU A 125 4.50 -3.91 -24.93
N PRO A 126 5.14 -4.57 -23.96
CA PRO A 126 5.86 -5.82 -24.23
C PRO A 126 4.89 -6.94 -24.65
N ASP A 127 5.27 -7.75 -25.63
CA ASP A 127 4.45 -8.87 -26.11
C ASP A 127 4.06 -9.84 -25.00
N MET A 128 4.99 -10.13 -24.09
CA MET A 128 4.73 -10.99 -22.93
C MET A 128 3.69 -10.39 -22.00
N LEU A 129 3.70 -9.06 -21.80
CA LEU A 129 2.70 -8.37 -20.99
C LEU A 129 1.33 -8.40 -21.65
N GLN A 130 1.26 -8.21 -22.97
CA GLN A 130 0.02 -8.36 -23.74
C GLN A 130 -0.57 -9.77 -23.60
N GLN A 131 0.29 -10.80 -23.68
CA GLN A 131 -0.12 -12.21 -23.48
C GLN A 131 -0.59 -12.44 -22.03
N ALA A 132 0.13 -11.90 -21.04
CA ALA A 132 -0.24 -12.03 -19.64
C ALA A 132 -1.62 -11.43 -19.31
N LEU A 133 -2.03 -10.42 -20.06
CA LEU A 133 -3.35 -9.77 -19.94
C LEU A 133 -4.43 -10.40 -20.85
N HIS A 134 -4.15 -11.58 -21.41
CA HIS A 134 -5.09 -12.33 -22.26
C HIS A 134 -5.66 -11.54 -23.46
N GLY A 135 -4.87 -10.63 -24.03
CA GLY A 135 -5.28 -9.86 -25.20
C GLY A 135 -6.32 -8.75 -24.91
N ILE A 136 -6.56 -8.41 -23.64
CA ILE A 136 -7.40 -7.26 -23.29
C ILE A 136 -6.88 -5.99 -24.00
N THR A 137 -7.80 -5.16 -24.46
CA THR A 137 -7.45 -3.91 -25.15
C THR A 137 -6.75 -2.95 -24.20
N VAL A 138 -5.45 -2.76 -24.41
CA VAL A 138 -4.61 -1.81 -23.69
C VAL A 138 -4.68 -0.46 -24.39
N GLN A 139 -4.99 0.59 -23.65
CA GLN A 139 -5.07 1.97 -24.16
C GLN A 139 -3.67 2.60 -24.24
N SER A 140 -2.88 2.47 -23.18
CA SER A 140 -1.51 2.99 -23.11
C SER A 140 -0.71 2.29 -22.03
N VAL A 141 0.62 2.34 -22.16
CA VAL A 141 1.56 1.74 -21.20
C VAL A 141 2.62 2.74 -20.81
N TYR A 142 2.94 2.74 -19.54
CA TYR A 142 3.99 3.57 -18.95
C TYR A 142 4.87 2.70 -18.06
N LYS A 143 6.09 3.17 -17.76
CA LYS A 143 6.98 2.49 -16.83
C LYS A 143 7.87 3.47 -16.06
N ASP A 144 8.38 3.00 -14.93
CA ASP A 144 9.61 3.47 -14.30
C ASP A 144 10.59 2.29 -14.16
N ASP A 145 11.65 2.46 -13.36
CA ASP A 145 12.66 1.42 -13.12
C ASP A 145 12.12 0.18 -12.40
N THR A 146 10.90 0.24 -11.84
CA THR A 146 10.36 -0.79 -10.96
C THR A 146 9.09 -1.44 -11.46
N LEU A 147 8.24 -0.75 -12.21
CA LEU A 147 6.93 -1.29 -12.61
C LEU A 147 6.47 -0.83 -13.99
N TYR A 148 5.55 -1.61 -14.56
CA TYR A 148 4.69 -1.18 -15.66
C TYR A 148 3.35 -0.70 -15.13
N LEU A 149 2.88 0.44 -15.65
CA LEU A 149 1.51 0.92 -15.49
C LEU A 149 0.77 0.72 -16.82
N VAL A 150 -0.25 -0.10 -16.81
CA VAL A 150 -1.08 -0.43 -17.97
C VAL A 150 -2.43 0.23 -17.81
N VAL A 151 -2.77 1.12 -18.72
CA VAL A 151 -4.08 1.77 -18.77
C VAL A 151 -5.01 0.95 -19.65
N LEU A 152 -6.08 0.46 -19.06
CA LEU A 152 -7.15 -0.25 -19.76
C LEU A 152 -8.27 0.74 -20.12
N ARG A 153 -9.07 0.38 -21.14
CA ARG A 153 -10.16 1.23 -21.61
C ARG A 153 -11.31 1.26 -20.61
N ASP A 154 -11.70 0.10 -20.10
CA ASP A 154 -12.89 -0.05 -19.28
C ASP A 154 -12.54 -0.48 -17.86
N VAL A 155 -13.23 0.08 -16.87
CA VAL A 155 -13.09 -0.30 -15.46
C VAL A 155 -13.42 -1.78 -15.25
N LYS A 156 -14.34 -2.33 -16.01
CA LYS A 156 -14.74 -3.75 -15.95
C LYS A 156 -13.58 -4.68 -16.29
N ASP A 157 -12.70 -4.27 -17.21
CA ASP A 157 -11.52 -5.04 -17.58
C ASP A 157 -10.49 -5.06 -16.42
N VAL A 158 -10.39 -3.98 -15.65
CA VAL A 158 -9.55 -3.95 -14.45
C VAL A 158 -10.14 -4.88 -13.38
N VAL A 159 -11.43 -4.74 -13.09
CA VAL A 159 -12.11 -5.48 -12.00
C VAL A 159 -12.11 -6.99 -12.27
N ASN A 160 -12.41 -7.40 -13.50
CA ASN A 160 -12.56 -8.81 -13.87
C ASN A 160 -11.26 -9.45 -14.37
N LEU A 161 -10.14 -8.71 -14.42
CA LEU A 161 -8.87 -9.23 -14.89
C LEU A 161 -8.42 -10.43 -14.05
N ASN A 162 -8.09 -11.51 -14.72
CA ASN A 162 -7.40 -12.67 -14.16
C ASN A 162 -6.10 -12.90 -14.95
N PRO A 163 -5.01 -12.18 -14.64
CA PRO A 163 -3.83 -12.20 -15.47
C PRO A 163 -3.04 -13.50 -15.29
N ASN A 164 -2.26 -13.86 -16.32
CA ASN A 164 -1.30 -14.94 -16.20
C ASN A 164 -0.09 -14.48 -15.36
N LEU A 165 -0.12 -14.81 -14.07
CA LEU A 165 0.91 -14.40 -13.12
C LEU A 165 2.28 -14.98 -13.44
N SER A 166 2.35 -16.20 -14.02
CA SER A 166 3.62 -16.81 -14.41
C SER A 166 4.30 -16.08 -15.56
N LEU A 167 3.54 -15.47 -16.46
CA LEU A 167 4.09 -14.58 -17.49
C LEU A 167 4.53 -13.24 -16.89
N ILE A 168 3.74 -12.66 -15.97
CA ILE A 168 4.12 -11.42 -15.27
C ILE A 168 5.43 -11.60 -14.49
N GLU A 169 5.63 -12.74 -13.84
CA GLU A 169 6.84 -13.07 -13.08
C GLU A 169 8.11 -13.05 -13.96
N GLN A 170 8.00 -13.39 -15.22
CA GLN A 170 9.10 -13.43 -16.19
C GLN A 170 9.44 -12.04 -16.77
N ILE A 171 8.54 -11.06 -16.65
CA ILE A 171 8.80 -9.69 -17.12
C ILE A 171 9.87 -9.04 -16.23
N ASP A 172 10.79 -8.30 -16.86
CA ASP A 172 11.82 -7.58 -16.10
C ASP A 172 11.25 -6.31 -15.47
N CYS A 173 10.47 -6.52 -14.42
CA CYS A 173 9.92 -5.50 -13.53
C CYS A 173 9.61 -6.11 -12.17
N ARG A 174 9.45 -5.25 -11.15
CA ARG A 174 8.99 -5.68 -9.84
C ARG A 174 7.48 -5.98 -9.85
N ALA A 175 6.71 -5.19 -10.59
CA ALA A 175 5.26 -5.27 -10.58
C ALA A 175 4.61 -4.77 -11.87
N VAL A 176 3.37 -5.20 -12.08
CA VAL A 176 2.45 -4.66 -13.09
C VAL A 176 1.26 -4.05 -12.37
N VAL A 177 0.96 -2.79 -12.67
CA VAL A 177 -0.23 -2.09 -12.22
C VAL A 177 -1.17 -1.95 -13.41
N VAL A 178 -2.39 -2.39 -13.26
CA VAL A 178 -3.44 -2.10 -14.23
C VAL A 178 -4.38 -1.05 -13.67
N THR A 179 -4.86 -0.13 -14.51
CA THR A 179 -5.73 0.96 -14.08
C THR A 179 -6.66 1.40 -15.21
N ALA A 180 -7.80 1.96 -14.82
CA ALA A 180 -8.75 2.59 -15.74
C ALA A 180 -9.42 3.79 -15.06
N LEU A 181 -10.05 4.66 -15.85
CA LEU A 181 -10.96 5.68 -15.33
C LEU A 181 -12.05 5.01 -14.51
N GLY A 182 -12.32 5.55 -13.33
CA GLY A 182 -13.33 5.00 -12.42
C GLY A 182 -14.77 5.36 -12.83
N GLU A 183 -15.71 4.67 -12.22
CA GLU A 183 -17.11 5.08 -12.19
C GLU A 183 -17.42 5.70 -10.82
N SER A 184 -18.40 6.63 -10.79
CA SER A 184 -18.80 7.30 -9.54
C SER A 184 -19.04 6.28 -8.41
N PRO A 185 -18.50 6.50 -7.20
CA PRO A 185 -17.85 7.72 -6.74
C PRO A 185 -16.34 7.81 -7.00
N TYR A 186 -15.71 6.82 -7.62
CA TYR A 186 -14.27 6.73 -7.78
C TYR A 186 -13.79 7.45 -9.03
N ASP A 187 -12.65 8.14 -8.92
CA ASP A 187 -12.00 8.80 -10.04
C ASP A 187 -11.20 7.84 -10.91
N PHE A 188 -10.56 6.87 -10.28
CA PHE A 188 -9.86 5.80 -10.97
C PHE A 188 -9.89 4.51 -10.17
N VAL A 189 -9.70 3.40 -10.88
CA VAL A 189 -9.61 2.05 -10.30
C VAL A 189 -8.29 1.42 -10.71
N SER A 190 -7.70 0.62 -9.82
CA SER A 190 -6.43 -0.05 -10.07
C SER A 190 -6.36 -1.45 -9.47
N ARG A 191 -5.42 -2.28 -9.96
CA ARG A 191 -4.94 -3.52 -9.32
C ARG A 191 -3.43 -3.63 -9.45
N TYR A 192 -2.79 -4.35 -8.52
CA TYR A 192 -1.33 -4.44 -8.42
C TYR A 192 -0.89 -5.90 -8.33
N PHE A 193 -0.07 -6.35 -9.26
CA PHE A 193 0.44 -7.71 -9.36
C PHE A 193 1.96 -7.72 -9.27
N ALA A 194 2.54 -8.49 -8.34
CA ALA A 194 3.97 -8.57 -8.10
C ALA A 194 4.44 -10.01 -7.81
N PRO A 195 4.15 -10.99 -8.68
CA PRO A 195 4.51 -12.39 -8.44
C PRO A 195 6.02 -12.60 -8.29
N LYS A 196 6.87 -11.83 -8.98
CA LYS A 196 8.33 -11.88 -8.90
C LYS A 196 8.89 -11.70 -7.48
N VAL A 197 8.17 -10.98 -6.62
CA VAL A 197 8.53 -10.79 -5.20
C VAL A 197 7.65 -11.62 -4.25
N GLY A 198 6.96 -12.63 -4.77
CA GLY A 198 6.14 -13.55 -3.99
C GLY A 198 4.79 -12.99 -3.56
N ILE A 199 4.33 -11.91 -4.18
CA ILE A 199 3.03 -11.28 -3.93
C ILE A 199 2.19 -11.42 -5.21
N PRO A 200 1.35 -12.45 -5.35
CA PRO A 200 0.52 -12.64 -6.54
C PRO A 200 -0.28 -11.38 -6.87
N GLU A 201 -0.99 -10.84 -5.87
CA GLU A 201 -1.70 -9.57 -5.94
C GLU A 201 -1.63 -8.87 -4.58
N ASP A 202 -1.23 -7.59 -4.57
CA ASP A 202 -1.26 -6.75 -3.34
C ASP A 202 -2.67 -6.19 -3.15
N PRO A 203 -3.32 -6.43 -2.01
CA PRO A 203 -4.67 -5.95 -1.77
C PRO A 203 -4.85 -4.46 -1.91
N VAL A 204 -3.95 -3.64 -1.36
CA VAL A 204 -3.92 -2.17 -1.54
C VAL A 204 -2.48 -1.66 -1.43
N CYS A 205 -1.94 -1.18 -2.54
CA CYS A 205 -0.54 -0.79 -2.67
C CYS A 205 -0.35 0.72 -2.63
N GLY A 206 0.11 1.26 -1.49
CA GLY A 206 0.44 2.70 -1.37
C GLY A 206 1.51 3.16 -2.36
N SER A 207 2.55 2.33 -2.61
CA SER A 207 3.63 2.68 -3.52
C SER A 207 3.19 2.80 -4.99
N ALA A 208 2.19 2.02 -5.42
CA ALA A 208 1.58 2.17 -6.74
C ALA A 208 0.92 3.56 -6.88
N HIS A 209 0.25 4.01 -5.82
CA HIS A 209 -0.44 5.29 -5.81
C HIS A 209 0.51 6.49 -5.88
N CYS A 210 1.80 6.34 -5.54
CA CYS A 210 2.81 7.38 -5.81
C CYS A 210 2.99 7.66 -7.31
N ARG A 211 2.55 6.75 -8.21
CA ARG A 211 2.57 6.88 -9.67
C ARG A 211 1.19 7.19 -10.23
N LEU A 212 0.19 6.48 -9.73
CA LEU A 212 -1.22 6.64 -10.16
C LEU A 212 -1.74 8.05 -9.92
N ILE A 213 -1.38 8.68 -8.79
CA ILE A 213 -1.86 10.02 -8.43
C ILE A 213 -1.37 11.08 -9.43
N PRO A 214 -0.07 11.27 -9.70
CA PRO A 214 0.38 12.25 -10.69
C PRO A 214 -0.12 11.92 -12.09
N PHE A 215 -0.26 10.63 -12.45
CA PHE A 215 -0.81 10.21 -13.73
C PHE A 215 -2.28 10.66 -13.90
N TRP A 216 -3.15 10.26 -12.95
CA TRP A 216 -4.57 10.57 -13.05
C TRP A 216 -4.89 12.03 -12.76
N SER A 217 -4.14 12.70 -11.87
CA SER A 217 -4.30 14.14 -11.65
C SER A 217 -4.10 14.94 -12.91
N LYS A 218 -3.12 14.57 -13.75
CA LYS A 218 -2.87 15.21 -15.03
C LYS A 218 -3.99 14.97 -16.04
N ILE A 219 -4.54 13.75 -16.10
CA ILE A 219 -5.61 13.41 -17.05
C ILE A 219 -6.94 14.04 -16.65
N LEU A 220 -7.25 14.06 -15.35
CA LEU A 220 -8.52 14.56 -14.82
C LEU A 220 -8.48 16.05 -14.47
N GLU A 221 -7.33 16.70 -14.64
CA GLU A 221 -7.09 18.11 -14.32
C GLU A 221 -7.53 18.50 -12.89
N LYS A 222 -7.35 17.55 -11.95
CA LYS A 222 -7.66 17.78 -10.52
C LYS A 222 -6.65 17.06 -9.61
N ASN A 223 -6.38 17.68 -8.45
CA ASN A 223 -5.37 17.16 -7.51
C ASN A 223 -5.96 16.26 -6.43
N ASP A 224 -7.22 16.44 -6.05
CA ASP A 224 -7.92 15.61 -5.08
C ASP A 224 -8.70 14.51 -5.79
N LEU A 225 -8.35 13.25 -5.51
CA LEU A 225 -8.93 12.09 -6.16
C LEU A 225 -9.43 11.08 -5.14
N LEU A 226 -10.48 10.35 -5.48
CA LEU A 226 -10.93 9.17 -4.78
C LEU A 226 -10.60 7.94 -5.60
N ALA A 227 -9.71 7.10 -5.09
CA ALA A 227 -9.24 5.89 -5.74
C ALA A 227 -9.83 4.63 -5.12
N TYR A 228 -10.03 3.60 -5.94
CA TYR A 228 -10.36 2.27 -5.49
C TYR A 228 -9.36 1.25 -6.05
N GLN A 229 -8.71 0.47 -5.17
CA GLN A 229 -7.96 -0.69 -5.61
C GLN A 229 -8.86 -1.91 -5.56
N ALA A 230 -9.16 -2.48 -6.74
CA ALA A 230 -10.18 -3.51 -6.95
C ALA A 230 -9.64 -4.94 -6.83
N SER A 231 -8.75 -5.19 -5.87
CA SER A 231 -8.39 -6.54 -5.47
C SER A 231 -9.59 -7.28 -4.87
N PRO A 232 -9.53 -8.61 -4.66
CA PRO A 232 -10.61 -9.35 -3.99
C PRO A 232 -11.00 -8.79 -2.61
N ARG A 233 -10.06 -8.16 -1.89
CA ARG A 233 -10.33 -7.48 -0.61
C ARG A 233 -10.82 -6.05 -0.80
N GLY A 234 -10.40 -5.40 -1.86
CA GLY A 234 -10.71 -4.01 -2.16
C GLY A 234 -10.13 -3.00 -1.16
N GLY A 235 -10.03 -1.75 -1.55
CA GLY A 235 -9.66 -0.68 -0.63
C GLY A 235 -9.84 0.70 -1.23
N VAL A 236 -10.16 1.66 -0.36
CA VAL A 236 -10.48 3.04 -0.74
C VAL A 236 -9.39 3.98 -0.27
N LEU A 237 -8.94 4.84 -1.16
CA LEU A 237 -7.91 5.82 -0.88
C LEU A 237 -8.39 7.22 -1.27
N LYS A 238 -8.34 8.17 -0.33
CA LYS A 238 -8.43 9.60 -0.64
C LYS A 238 -7.03 10.11 -0.90
N VAL A 239 -6.77 10.59 -2.09
CA VAL A 239 -5.41 10.94 -2.50
C VAL A 239 -5.33 12.37 -3.02
N ARG A 240 -4.15 13.00 -2.86
CA ARG A 240 -3.91 14.36 -3.33
C ARG A 240 -2.50 14.49 -3.89
N LEU A 241 -2.40 15.10 -5.07
CA LEU A 241 -1.13 15.57 -5.62
C LEU A 241 -0.78 16.94 -5.03
N MET A 242 0.48 17.09 -4.56
CA MET A 242 1.03 18.35 -4.04
C MET A 242 2.45 18.50 -4.60
N ASP A 243 2.63 19.30 -5.63
CA ASP A 243 3.90 19.52 -6.31
C ASP A 243 4.64 18.19 -6.61
N ASP A 244 5.75 17.94 -5.90
CA ASP A 244 6.57 16.72 -5.99
C ASP A 244 6.18 15.64 -4.97
N ARG A 245 5.08 15.83 -4.22
CA ARG A 245 4.61 14.94 -3.16
C ARG A 245 3.20 14.45 -3.41
N VAL A 246 2.88 13.32 -2.82
CA VAL A 246 1.51 12.78 -2.79
C VAL A 246 1.07 12.53 -1.35
N LEU A 247 -0.16 12.91 -1.04
CA LEU A 247 -0.84 12.48 0.17
C LEU A 247 -1.70 11.27 -0.15
N ILE A 248 -1.52 10.21 0.63
CA ILE A 248 -2.28 8.97 0.51
C ILE A 248 -3.04 8.77 1.80
N GLY A 249 -4.34 8.96 1.76
CA GLY A 249 -5.26 8.82 2.87
C GLY A 249 -6.00 7.49 2.83
N GLY A 250 -6.07 6.82 3.98
CA GLY A 250 -6.85 5.61 4.20
C GLY A 250 -7.46 5.60 5.58
N GLN A 251 -8.45 4.73 5.78
CA GLN A 251 -8.94 4.38 7.11
C GLN A 251 -8.32 3.05 7.53
N ALA A 252 -8.46 2.67 8.80
CA ALA A 252 -8.04 1.37 9.29
C ALA A 252 -9.01 0.85 10.33
N VAL A 253 -9.08 -0.47 10.43
CA VAL A 253 -9.91 -1.16 11.42
C VAL A 253 -9.11 -2.30 12.06
N THR A 254 -9.12 -2.35 13.39
CA THR A 254 -8.55 -3.47 14.15
C THR A 254 -9.47 -4.68 14.03
N VAL A 255 -8.94 -5.79 13.54
CA VAL A 255 -9.68 -7.04 13.33
C VAL A 255 -9.57 -7.94 14.56
N SER A 256 -8.37 -8.04 15.11
CA SER A 256 -8.10 -8.84 16.32
C SER A 256 -6.89 -8.33 17.05
N GLU A 257 -6.79 -8.71 18.33
CA GLU A 257 -5.61 -8.52 19.15
C GLU A 257 -5.30 -9.80 19.92
N GLY A 258 -4.05 -9.99 20.30
CA GLY A 258 -3.61 -11.16 21.06
C GLY A 258 -2.24 -10.95 21.68
N ASP A 259 -1.79 -11.96 22.43
CA ASP A 259 -0.50 -11.99 23.06
C ASP A 259 0.36 -13.15 22.53
N LEU A 260 1.51 -12.80 21.94
CA LEU A 260 2.54 -13.77 21.60
C LEU A 260 3.21 -14.25 22.89
N ARG A 261 3.24 -15.56 23.09
CA ARG A 261 3.90 -16.23 24.23
C ARG A 261 5.34 -16.58 23.85
N ILE A 262 6.20 -15.58 23.93
CA ILE A 262 7.64 -15.66 23.60
C ILE A 262 8.47 -15.12 24.73
#